data_e3a01d54fd84cc63e3930a6bb0e07870
#
_entry.id   e3a01d54fd84cc63e3930a6bb0e07870
#
_cell.length_a   1.000
_cell.length_b   1.000
_cell.length_c   1.000
_cell.angle_alpha   90.00
_cell.angle_beta   90.00
_cell.angle_gamma   90.00
#
_symmetry.space_group_name_H-M   'P 1'
#
loop_
_entity.id
_entity.type
_entity.pdbx_description
1 polymer ?
#
loop_
_entity_poly.entity_id
_entity_poly.type
_entity_poly.pdbx_seq_one_letter_code
_entity_poly.pdbx_strand_id
1 'polypeptide(L)'
;MSRQIMVGGVAVGGGAPVSIQSMCNTVTENVEATAQQILRLEQAGCEIIRVAVPTEEAARAIPAIKARIHIPLVADIHFDYKLALLCVQGGIDKIRINPGNIGAKERVRAVADACRERGIPIRIGVNGGSLEKELLTRYGGVTAQALVDSAMGHVHLLNDCGFDDICISVKCSRVPVNMAAYRMRREQTDYPLHLGVTEAGTPEMGVLKSAIGIGGLLCMGVGDTLRVSLTADPAEEIVA
;
A
#
# COMPACT_ATOMS: atom_id res chain seq x y z
N MET A 1 7.03 12.97 14.33
CA MET A 1 6.09 13.21 13.20
C MET A 1 6.65 12.49 12.00
N SER A 2 5.83 11.89 11.13
CA SER A 2 6.31 11.29 9.87
C SER A 2 6.73 12.39 8.90
N ARG A 3 7.61 12.05 7.94
CA ARG A 3 7.85 12.92 6.77
C ARG A 3 6.59 12.92 5.89
N GLN A 4 6.46 13.91 5.03
CA GLN A 4 5.36 14.01 4.08
C GLN A 4 5.78 13.46 2.71
N ILE A 5 4.88 12.71 2.08
CA ILE A 5 4.95 12.35 0.65
C ILE A 5 3.68 12.82 -0.04
N MET A 6 3.73 12.99 -1.36
CA MET A 6 2.56 13.34 -2.15
C MET A 6 2.11 12.15 -2.99
N VAL A 7 0.82 11.82 -2.92
CA VAL A 7 0.19 10.80 -3.77
C VAL A 7 -0.77 11.54 -4.70
N GLY A 8 -0.32 11.86 -5.90
CA GLY A 8 -1.05 12.81 -6.74
C GLY A 8 -1.24 14.12 -5.99
N GLY A 9 -2.49 14.55 -5.80
CA GLY A 9 -2.84 15.76 -5.05
C GLY A 9 -3.01 15.56 -3.53
N VAL A 10 -2.88 14.33 -3.01
CA VAL A 10 -3.13 14.01 -1.59
C VAL A 10 -1.82 13.94 -0.81
N ALA A 11 -1.71 14.77 0.24
CA ALA A 11 -0.59 14.73 1.19
C ALA A 11 -0.76 13.56 2.16
N VAL A 12 0.31 12.77 2.39
CA VAL A 12 0.32 11.64 3.31
C VAL A 12 1.50 11.80 4.26
N GLY A 13 1.24 11.84 5.56
CA GLY A 13 2.24 12.14 6.59
C GLY A 13 2.49 13.64 6.77
N GLY A 14 3.53 14.02 7.51
CA GLY A 14 3.89 15.40 7.77
C GLY A 14 2.87 16.22 8.58
N GLY A 15 1.93 15.54 9.27
CA GLY A 15 0.83 16.19 9.99
C GLY A 15 -0.42 16.45 9.14
N ALA A 16 -0.45 15.98 7.89
CA ALA A 16 -1.67 15.97 7.08
C ALA A 16 -2.74 15.05 7.71
N PRO A 17 -4.03 15.28 7.44
CA PRO A 17 -5.09 14.36 7.86
C PRO A 17 -4.82 12.92 7.39
N VAL A 18 -5.25 11.95 8.20
CA VAL A 18 -5.13 10.53 7.82
C VAL A 18 -6.02 10.25 6.62
N SER A 19 -5.43 9.83 5.50
CA SER A 19 -6.18 9.59 4.27
C SER A 19 -6.77 8.18 4.19
N ILE A 20 -7.98 8.08 3.63
CA ILE A 20 -8.71 6.83 3.42
C ILE A 20 -8.41 6.28 2.04
N GLN A 21 -7.84 5.08 2.01
CA GLN A 21 -7.60 4.35 0.77
C GLN A 21 -8.50 3.12 0.69
N SER A 22 -9.03 2.81 -0.51
CA SER A 22 -9.67 1.54 -0.84
C SER A 22 -8.99 0.83 -2.01
N MET A 23 -9.56 -0.29 -2.46
CA MET A 23 -9.06 -1.07 -3.58
C MET A 23 -10.22 -1.58 -4.42
N CYS A 24 -10.11 -1.44 -5.74
CA CYS A 24 -11.06 -2.04 -6.67
C CYS A 24 -10.98 -3.58 -6.63
N ASN A 25 -12.14 -4.20 -6.83
CA ASN A 25 -12.26 -5.64 -7.06
C ASN A 25 -12.67 -5.98 -8.50
N THR A 26 -12.75 -4.96 -9.38
CA THR A 26 -12.94 -5.11 -10.81
C THR A 26 -11.66 -5.62 -11.49
N VAL A 27 -11.80 -6.23 -12.64
CA VAL A 27 -10.71 -6.54 -13.56
C VAL A 27 -10.19 -5.21 -14.15
N THR A 28 -8.94 -4.85 -13.91
CA THR A 28 -8.38 -3.52 -14.23
C THR A 28 -8.40 -3.22 -15.74
N GLU A 29 -8.30 -4.23 -16.58
CA GLU A 29 -8.40 -4.15 -18.04
C GLU A 29 -9.80 -3.66 -18.51
N ASN A 30 -10.84 -3.87 -17.70
CA ASN A 30 -12.15 -3.29 -17.95
C ASN A 30 -12.19 -1.85 -17.40
N VAL A 31 -11.72 -0.94 -18.25
CA VAL A 31 -11.60 0.50 -17.92
C VAL A 31 -12.93 1.09 -17.47
N GLU A 32 -14.04 0.75 -18.15
CA GLU A 32 -15.37 1.29 -17.84
C GLU A 32 -15.84 0.87 -16.44
N ALA A 33 -15.84 -0.45 -16.18
CA ALA A 33 -16.28 -0.98 -14.90
C ALA A 33 -15.38 -0.49 -13.75
N THR A 34 -14.05 -0.41 -13.98
CA THR A 34 -13.10 0.06 -12.97
C THR A 34 -13.29 1.55 -12.68
N ALA A 35 -13.44 2.39 -13.69
CA ALA A 35 -13.70 3.82 -13.50
C ALA A 35 -15.03 4.07 -12.77
N GLN A 36 -16.10 3.36 -13.14
CA GLN A 36 -17.39 3.46 -12.46
C GLN A 36 -17.29 3.04 -10.99
N GLN A 37 -16.60 1.95 -10.69
CA GLN A 37 -16.37 1.55 -9.31
C GLN A 37 -15.60 2.62 -8.54
N ILE A 38 -14.52 3.19 -9.10
CA ILE A 38 -13.73 4.25 -8.47
C ILE A 38 -14.59 5.48 -8.15
N LEU A 39 -15.40 5.95 -9.09
CA LEU A 39 -16.28 7.10 -8.87
C LEU A 39 -17.30 6.85 -7.76
N ARG A 40 -17.85 5.63 -7.66
CA ARG A 40 -18.72 5.23 -6.55
C ARG A 40 -17.98 5.23 -5.21
N LEU A 41 -16.75 4.73 -5.19
CA LEU A 41 -15.91 4.72 -3.98
C LEU A 41 -15.49 6.12 -3.56
N GLU A 42 -15.17 7.00 -4.51
CA GLU A 42 -14.90 8.42 -4.27
C GLU A 42 -16.10 9.11 -3.61
N GLN A 43 -17.31 8.87 -4.12
CA GLN A 43 -18.56 9.40 -3.53
C GLN A 43 -18.79 8.90 -2.09
N ALA A 44 -18.32 7.69 -1.76
CA ALA A 44 -18.39 7.14 -0.41
C ALA A 44 -17.32 7.72 0.55
N GLY A 45 -16.36 8.54 0.05
CA GLY A 45 -15.32 9.17 0.83
C GLY A 45 -13.92 8.58 0.65
N CYS A 46 -13.69 7.75 -0.38
CA CYS A 46 -12.34 7.28 -0.72
C CYS A 46 -11.50 8.44 -1.26
N GLU A 47 -10.29 8.60 -0.73
CA GLU A 47 -9.38 9.68 -1.12
C GLU A 47 -8.23 9.18 -2.01
N ILE A 48 -7.88 7.90 -1.93
CA ILE A 48 -6.83 7.25 -2.73
C ILE A 48 -7.34 5.87 -3.13
N ILE A 49 -7.26 5.51 -4.41
CA ILE A 49 -7.74 4.21 -4.88
C ILE A 49 -6.62 3.33 -5.42
N ARG A 50 -6.70 2.02 -5.18
CA ARG A 50 -5.74 1.04 -5.67
C ARG A 50 -6.40 0.06 -6.64
N VAL A 51 -5.68 -0.29 -7.72
CA VAL A 51 -6.04 -1.35 -8.65
C VAL A 51 -4.94 -2.41 -8.71
N ALA A 52 -5.32 -3.66 -8.94
CA ALA A 52 -4.34 -4.72 -9.21
C ALA A 52 -3.83 -4.59 -10.65
N VAL A 53 -2.53 -4.79 -10.85
CA VAL A 53 -1.93 -4.76 -12.19
C VAL A 53 -1.15 -6.06 -12.42
N PRO A 54 -1.87 -7.17 -12.75
CA PRO A 54 -1.24 -8.46 -12.96
C PRO A 54 -0.69 -8.66 -14.39
N THR A 55 -1.16 -7.87 -15.35
CA THR A 55 -0.88 -8.03 -16.78
C THR A 55 -0.41 -6.73 -17.44
N GLU A 56 0.14 -6.83 -18.63
CA GLU A 56 0.52 -5.66 -19.44
C GLU A 56 -0.73 -4.88 -19.89
N GLU A 57 -1.81 -5.57 -20.20
CA GLU A 57 -3.09 -4.98 -20.57
C GLU A 57 -3.64 -4.12 -19.41
N ALA A 58 -3.56 -4.61 -18.16
CA ALA A 58 -3.93 -3.85 -16.98
C ALA A 58 -3.07 -2.58 -16.83
N ALA A 59 -1.75 -2.70 -17.04
CA ALA A 59 -0.85 -1.55 -16.99
C ALA A 59 -1.17 -0.52 -18.09
N ARG A 60 -1.51 -0.96 -19.30
CA ARG A 60 -1.90 -0.09 -20.41
C ARG A 60 -3.26 0.57 -20.23
N ALA A 61 -4.14 0.01 -19.37
CA ALA A 61 -5.43 0.59 -19.05
C ALA A 61 -5.32 1.82 -18.11
N ILE A 62 -4.22 1.98 -17.38
CA ILE A 62 -4.02 3.05 -16.38
C ILE A 62 -4.32 4.46 -16.92
N PRO A 63 -3.80 4.91 -18.08
CA PRO A 63 -4.10 6.25 -18.59
C PRO A 63 -5.59 6.49 -18.85
N ALA A 64 -6.28 5.48 -19.40
CA ALA A 64 -7.71 5.57 -19.71
C ALA A 64 -8.58 5.58 -18.46
N ILE A 65 -8.18 4.87 -17.40
CA ILE A 65 -8.83 4.92 -16.08
C ILE A 65 -8.61 6.30 -15.47
N LYS A 66 -7.35 6.77 -15.43
CA LYS A 66 -7.01 8.09 -14.85
C LYS A 66 -7.75 9.26 -15.50
N ALA A 67 -8.00 9.20 -16.80
CA ALA A 67 -8.75 10.24 -17.51
C ALA A 67 -10.21 10.35 -17.08
N ARG A 68 -10.74 9.40 -16.30
CA ARG A 68 -12.15 9.29 -15.88
C ARG A 68 -12.40 9.43 -14.40
N ILE A 69 -11.37 9.56 -13.58
CA ILE A 69 -11.44 9.61 -12.11
C ILE A 69 -10.79 10.89 -11.59
N HIS A 70 -11.08 11.27 -10.35
CA HIS A 70 -10.58 12.51 -9.76
C HIS A 70 -9.56 12.26 -8.63
N ILE A 71 -9.63 11.09 -7.98
CA ILE A 71 -8.73 10.72 -6.88
C ILE A 71 -7.47 10.02 -7.39
N PRO A 72 -6.35 10.10 -6.65
CA PRO A 72 -5.10 9.43 -7.00
C PRO A 72 -5.24 7.91 -7.16
N LEU A 73 -4.56 7.38 -8.17
CA LEU A 73 -4.56 5.95 -8.51
C LEU A 73 -3.25 5.28 -8.09
N VAL A 74 -3.35 4.14 -7.43
CA VAL A 74 -2.21 3.31 -6.99
C VAL A 74 -2.18 2.00 -7.77
N ALA A 75 -1.06 1.67 -8.40
CA ALA A 75 -0.85 0.37 -9.02
C ALA A 75 -0.25 -0.64 -8.03
N ASP A 76 -0.90 -1.79 -7.91
CA ASP A 76 -0.42 -2.92 -7.08
C ASP A 76 0.34 -3.92 -7.95
N ILE A 77 1.65 -3.90 -7.88
CA ILE A 77 2.57 -4.74 -8.67
C ILE A 77 3.17 -5.81 -7.76
N HIS A 78 3.02 -7.08 -8.11
CA HIS A 78 3.49 -8.16 -7.26
C HIS A 78 4.90 -8.67 -7.62
N PHE A 79 5.20 -8.86 -8.91
CA PHE A 79 6.43 -9.54 -9.34
C PHE A 79 7.15 -8.87 -10.51
N ASP A 80 6.43 -8.45 -11.54
CA ASP A 80 7.05 -7.96 -12.77
C ASP A 80 7.31 -6.45 -12.72
N TYR A 81 8.59 -6.10 -12.67
CA TYR A 81 9.04 -4.69 -12.66
C TYR A 81 8.65 -3.93 -13.94
N LYS A 82 8.49 -4.63 -15.09
CA LYS A 82 8.09 -4.00 -16.35
C LYS A 82 6.69 -3.40 -16.27
N LEU A 83 5.79 -4.06 -15.53
CA LEU A 83 4.45 -3.53 -15.28
C LEU A 83 4.51 -2.25 -14.46
N ALA A 84 5.42 -2.17 -13.48
CA ALA A 84 5.65 -0.94 -12.73
C ALA A 84 6.10 0.20 -13.65
N LEU A 85 7.06 -0.05 -14.54
CA LEU A 85 7.57 0.93 -15.52
C LEU A 85 6.45 1.40 -16.47
N LEU A 86 5.61 0.50 -16.95
CA LEU A 86 4.46 0.84 -17.80
C LEU A 86 3.45 1.72 -17.04
N CYS A 87 3.15 1.40 -15.78
CA CYS A 87 2.26 2.21 -14.94
C CYS A 87 2.85 3.61 -14.71
N VAL A 88 4.16 3.73 -14.46
CA VAL A 88 4.87 5.01 -14.31
C VAL A 88 4.76 5.83 -15.59
N GLN A 89 4.97 5.21 -16.76
CA GLN A 89 4.80 5.86 -18.07
C GLN A 89 3.34 6.30 -18.28
N GLY A 90 2.38 5.49 -17.81
CA GLY A 90 0.94 5.75 -17.87
C GLY A 90 0.44 6.83 -16.90
N GLY A 91 1.32 7.42 -16.08
CA GLY A 91 0.97 8.53 -15.19
C GLY A 91 0.31 8.10 -13.88
N ILE A 92 0.65 6.93 -13.35
CA ILE A 92 0.19 6.48 -12.03
C ILE A 92 0.66 7.42 -10.92
N ASP A 93 -0.09 7.53 -9.81
CA ASP A 93 0.25 8.43 -8.71
C ASP A 93 1.04 7.77 -7.57
N LYS A 94 0.99 6.45 -7.45
CA LYS A 94 1.79 5.67 -6.50
C LYS A 94 1.94 4.24 -6.99
N ILE A 95 3.08 3.62 -6.72
CA ILE A 95 3.31 2.20 -6.93
C ILE A 95 3.29 1.48 -5.58
N ARG A 96 2.62 0.34 -5.50
CA ARG A 96 2.79 -0.60 -4.39
C ARG A 96 3.56 -1.81 -4.87
N ILE A 97 4.68 -2.07 -4.26
CA ILE A 97 5.51 -3.26 -4.51
C ILE A 97 5.99 -3.87 -3.20
N ASN A 98 6.50 -5.11 -3.33
CA ASN A 98 7.46 -5.68 -2.39
C ASN A 98 8.78 -5.79 -3.15
N PRO A 99 9.81 -4.94 -2.88
CA PRO A 99 11.07 -4.93 -3.63
C PRO A 99 11.77 -6.30 -3.69
N GLY A 100 11.64 -7.12 -2.63
CA GLY A 100 12.18 -8.48 -2.61
C GLY A 100 11.55 -9.40 -3.66
N ASN A 101 10.30 -9.18 -4.05
CA ASN A 101 9.62 -9.97 -5.08
C ASN A 101 9.94 -9.49 -6.51
N ILE A 102 10.42 -8.26 -6.66
CA ILE A 102 10.83 -7.69 -7.96
C ILE A 102 12.11 -8.37 -8.47
N GLY A 103 12.93 -8.89 -7.58
CA GLY A 103 14.12 -9.68 -7.90
C GLY A 103 15.41 -8.87 -7.89
N ALA A 104 16.23 -8.98 -8.96
CA ALA A 104 17.58 -8.42 -9.00
C ALA A 104 17.63 -6.89 -8.73
N LYS A 105 18.70 -6.43 -8.07
CA LYS A 105 18.91 -5.03 -7.65
C LYS A 105 18.73 -4.03 -8.80
N GLU A 106 19.14 -4.41 -10.01
CA GLU A 106 19.03 -3.60 -11.23
C GLU A 106 17.55 -3.32 -11.58
N ARG A 107 16.67 -4.30 -11.36
CA ARG A 107 15.22 -4.13 -11.60
C ARG A 107 14.57 -3.21 -10.59
N VAL A 108 14.95 -3.35 -9.32
CA VAL A 108 14.51 -2.44 -8.25
C VAL A 108 14.98 -1.03 -8.54
N ARG A 109 16.24 -0.86 -8.97
CA ARG A 109 16.80 0.43 -9.39
C ARG A 109 16.03 1.04 -10.54
N ALA A 110 15.72 0.28 -11.59
CA ALA A 110 14.95 0.79 -12.73
C ALA A 110 13.58 1.34 -12.32
N VAL A 111 12.88 0.66 -11.40
CA VAL A 111 11.60 1.15 -10.87
C VAL A 111 11.81 2.40 -10.02
N ALA A 112 12.81 2.40 -9.13
CA ALA A 112 13.13 3.54 -8.27
C ALA A 112 13.50 4.79 -9.09
N ASP A 113 14.32 4.64 -10.12
CA ASP A 113 14.73 5.72 -11.01
C ASP A 113 13.53 6.31 -11.77
N ALA A 114 12.71 5.45 -12.38
CA ALA A 114 11.50 5.87 -13.09
C ALA A 114 10.50 6.60 -12.17
N CYS A 115 10.32 6.12 -10.94
CA CYS A 115 9.46 6.76 -9.95
C CYS A 115 10.03 8.12 -9.51
N ARG A 116 11.36 8.20 -9.27
CA ARG A 116 12.04 9.44 -8.87
C ARG A 116 11.91 10.54 -9.94
N GLU A 117 12.13 10.19 -11.20
CA GLU A 117 12.02 11.13 -12.32
C GLU A 117 10.66 11.80 -12.43
N ARG A 118 9.60 11.14 -11.94
CA ARG A 118 8.21 11.62 -12.01
C ARG A 118 7.61 12.00 -10.66
N GLY A 119 8.39 11.96 -9.58
CA GLY A 119 7.91 12.27 -8.23
C GLY A 119 6.82 11.31 -7.74
N ILE A 120 6.91 10.03 -8.11
CA ILE A 120 5.92 9.01 -7.76
C ILE A 120 6.42 8.23 -6.53
N PRO A 121 5.71 8.27 -5.39
CA PRO A 121 6.11 7.52 -4.21
C PRO A 121 5.90 6.01 -4.36
N ILE A 122 6.71 5.25 -3.64
CA ILE A 122 6.61 3.78 -3.59
C ILE A 122 6.11 3.36 -2.21
N ARG A 123 5.07 2.51 -2.17
CA ARG A 123 4.66 1.83 -0.95
C ARG A 123 5.24 0.42 -0.87
N ILE A 124 6.03 0.18 0.16
CA ILE A 124 6.46 -1.15 0.57
C ILE A 124 5.28 -1.83 1.29
N GLY A 125 4.84 -2.98 0.79
CA GLY A 125 3.69 -3.69 1.33
C GLY A 125 4.06 -5.08 1.87
N VAL A 126 4.43 -5.18 3.14
CA VAL A 126 4.68 -6.46 3.81
C VAL A 126 3.40 -6.99 4.43
N ASN A 127 3.13 -8.28 4.20
CA ASN A 127 2.00 -8.99 4.79
C ASN A 127 2.50 -10.28 5.48
N GLY A 128 1.89 -10.64 6.62
CA GLY A 128 2.27 -11.83 7.36
C GLY A 128 2.19 -13.12 6.55
N GLY A 129 1.23 -13.23 5.62
CA GLY A 129 1.09 -14.40 4.75
C GLY A 129 2.13 -14.53 3.63
N SER A 130 2.97 -13.50 3.41
CA SER A 130 3.97 -13.47 2.33
C SER A 130 5.37 -13.08 2.82
N LEU A 131 5.67 -13.35 4.09
CA LEU A 131 7.01 -13.17 4.64
C LEU A 131 8.02 -14.15 4.03
N GLU A 132 9.26 -13.71 3.93
CA GLU A 132 10.39 -14.48 3.47
C GLU A 132 10.63 -15.71 4.38
N LYS A 133 10.89 -16.87 3.77
CA LYS A 133 11.11 -18.13 4.49
C LYS A 133 12.23 -18.05 5.53
N GLU A 134 13.28 -17.29 5.21
CA GLU A 134 14.42 -17.07 6.11
C GLU A 134 14.00 -16.34 7.38
N LEU A 135 13.15 -15.32 7.27
CA LEU A 135 12.62 -14.59 8.43
C LEU A 135 11.66 -15.45 9.25
N LEU A 136 10.79 -16.23 8.58
CA LEU A 136 9.90 -17.17 9.26
C LEU A 136 10.69 -18.21 10.07
N THR A 137 11.79 -18.74 9.52
CA THR A 137 12.67 -19.67 10.22
C THR A 137 13.38 -18.99 11.38
N ARG A 138 13.94 -17.79 11.17
CA ARG A 138 14.69 -17.04 12.20
C ARG A 138 13.84 -16.71 13.42
N TYR A 139 12.58 -16.30 13.19
CA TYR A 139 11.68 -15.83 14.24
C TYR A 139 10.63 -16.85 14.70
N GLY A 140 10.69 -18.07 14.19
CA GLY A 140 9.75 -19.15 14.55
C GLY A 140 8.31 -18.88 14.07
N GLY A 141 8.13 -18.11 12.99
CA GLY A 141 6.83 -17.79 12.41
C GLY A 141 6.60 -16.29 12.20
N VAL A 142 5.32 -15.91 12.01
CA VAL A 142 4.91 -14.53 11.81
C VAL A 142 4.91 -13.77 13.15
N THR A 143 5.94 -12.96 13.36
CA THR A 143 6.11 -12.10 14.55
C THR A 143 6.17 -10.62 14.14
N ALA A 144 6.00 -9.71 15.10
CA ALA A 144 6.15 -8.27 14.85
C ALA A 144 7.56 -7.94 14.33
N GLN A 145 8.61 -8.55 14.92
CA GLN A 145 9.99 -8.34 14.50
C GLN A 145 10.23 -8.86 13.07
N ALA A 146 9.69 -10.03 12.70
CA ALA A 146 9.81 -10.55 11.34
C ALA A 146 9.20 -9.59 10.29
N LEU A 147 8.02 -9.02 10.58
CA LEU A 147 7.37 -8.03 9.72
C LEU A 147 8.20 -6.75 9.58
N VAL A 148 8.76 -6.28 10.69
CA VAL A 148 9.61 -5.09 10.73
C VAL A 148 10.90 -5.30 9.96
N ASP A 149 11.59 -6.41 10.17
CA ASP A 149 12.86 -6.71 9.49
C ASP A 149 12.66 -6.88 7.99
N SER A 150 11.58 -7.54 7.57
CA SER A 150 11.20 -7.60 6.15
C SER A 150 11.02 -6.20 5.56
N ALA A 151 10.22 -5.36 6.21
CA ALA A 151 9.99 -4.01 5.74
C ALA A 151 11.28 -3.18 5.66
N MET A 152 12.16 -3.30 6.68
CA MET A 152 13.44 -2.59 6.68
C MET A 152 14.40 -3.08 5.60
N GLY A 153 14.46 -4.38 5.36
CA GLY A 153 15.23 -4.93 4.25
C GLY A 153 14.82 -4.30 2.92
N HIS A 154 13.51 -4.16 2.69
CA HIS A 154 12.97 -3.53 1.48
C HIS A 154 13.20 -2.01 1.43
N VAL A 155 13.15 -1.31 2.57
CA VAL A 155 13.53 0.11 2.66
C VAL A 155 14.98 0.29 2.25
N HIS A 156 15.90 -0.52 2.80
CA HIS A 156 17.32 -0.45 2.47
C HIS A 156 17.58 -0.68 0.98
N LEU A 157 16.86 -1.62 0.33
CA LEU A 157 16.98 -1.85 -1.11
C LEU A 157 16.62 -0.60 -1.93
N LEU A 158 15.59 0.15 -1.53
CA LEU A 158 15.21 1.40 -2.19
C LEU A 158 16.19 2.53 -1.87
N ASN A 159 16.61 2.67 -0.59
CA ASN A 159 17.59 3.68 -0.20
C ASN A 159 18.96 3.47 -0.89
N ASP A 160 19.41 2.22 -1.06
CA ASP A 160 20.60 1.87 -1.85
C ASP A 160 20.51 2.29 -3.32
N CYS A 161 19.28 2.47 -3.84
CA CYS A 161 19.04 3.05 -5.16
C CYS A 161 18.89 4.57 -5.12
N GLY A 162 19.07 5.21 -3.96
CA GLY A 162 18.88 6.64 -3.76
C GLY A 162 17.41 7.08 -3.80
N PHE A 163 16.47 6.18 -3.47
CA PHE A 163 15.03 6.46 -3.46
C PHE A 163 14.50 6.54 -2.02
N ASP A 164 13.77 7.62 -1.71
CA ASP A 164 13.39 7.98 -0.35
C ASP A 164 11.91 8.40 -0.18
N ASP A 165 11.15 8.52 -1.28
CA ASP A 165 9.70 8.77 -1.25
C ASP A 165 8.94 7.48 -0.96
N ILE A 166 9.07 6.99 0.27
CA ILE A 166 8.60 5.67 0.70
C ILE A 166 7.44 5.82 1.67
N CYS A 167 6.40 4.99 1.47
CA CYS A 167 5.37 4.68 2.45
C CYS A 167 5.48 3.21 2.86
N ILE A 168 5.17 2.87 4.11
CA ILE A 168 5.37 1.50 4.60
C ILE A 168 4.06 0.93 5.14
N SER A 169 3.78 -0.34 4.81
CA SER A 169 2.73 -1.11 5.47
C SER A 169 3.26 -2.48 5.94
N VAL A 170 2.93 -2.84 7.19
CA VAL A 170 3.30 -4.11 7.83
C VAL A 170 2.03 -4.76 8.38
N LYS A 171 1.33 -5.52 7.53
CA LYS A 171 -0.01 -6.03 7.83
C LYS A 171 0.02 -7.49 8.30
N CYS A 172 -0.83 -7.79 9.27
CA CYS A 172 -1.02 -9.15 9.79
C CYS A 172 -2.50 -9.33 10.17
N SER A 173 -3.01 -10.56 10.09
CA SER A 173 -4.37 -10.91 10.54
C SER A 173 -4.50 -10.99 12.07
N ARG A 174 -3.37 -11.15 12.77
CA ARG A 174 -3.30 -11.17 14.24
C ARG A 174 -3.12 -9.75 14.76
N VAL A 175 -4.19 -9.15 15.28
CA VAL A 175 -4.23 -7.74 15.71
C VAL A 175 -3.10 -7.36 16.69
N PRO A 176 -2.76 -8.15 17.74
CA PRO A 176 -1.64 -7.78 18.63
C PRO A 176 -0.30 -7.72 17.90
N VAL A 177 -0.02 -8.65 16.99
CA VAL A 177 1.21 -8.67 16.17
C VAL A 177 1.23 -7.49 15.22
N ASN A 178 0.10 -7.20 14.57
CA ASN A 178 -0.09 -6.04 13.68
C ASN A 178 0.23 -4.73 14.41
N MET A 179 -0.38 -4.50 15.55
CA MET A 179 -0.16 -3.27 16.35
C MET A 179 1.29 -3.15 16.83
N ALA A 180 1.88 -4.25 17.33
CA ALA A 180 3.27 -4.25 17.75
C ALA A 180 4.22 -3.90 16.60
N ALA A 181 4.01 -4.47 15.39
CA ALA A 181 4.83 -4.20 14.22
C ALA A 181 4.76 -2.71 13.80
N TYR A 182 3.57 -2.11 13.76
CA TYR A 182 3.43 -0.69 13.42
C TYR A 182 4.06 0.24 14.47
N ARG A 183 3.92 -0.06 15.76
CA ARG A 183 4.58 0.71 16.83
C ARG A 183 6.11 0.66 16.71
N MET A 184 6.67 -0.55 16.56
CA MET A 184 8.10 -0.73 16.34
C MET A 184 8.60 0.03 15.11
N ARG A 185 7.81 0.01 14.01
CA ARG A 185 8.14 0.78 12.79
C ARG A 185 8.18 2.27 13.05
N ARG A 186 7.20 2.80 13.79
CA ARG A 186 7.13 4.22 14.13
C ARG A 186 8.35 4.71 14.92
N GLU A 187 8.92 3.86 15.76
CA GLU A 187 10.09 4.17 16.55
C GLU A 187 11.40 4.18 15.72
N GLN A 188 11.44 3.40 14.62
CA GLN A 188 12.65 3.20 13.82
C GLN A 188 12.75 4.13 12.61
N THR A 189 11.67 4.76 12.18
CA THR A 189 11.64 5.56 10.94
C THR A 189 10.59 6.66 11.00
N ASP A 190 10.82 7.70 10.19
CA ASP A 190 9.87 8.77 9.94
C ASP A 190 9.07 8.59 8.64
N TYR A 191 9.23 7.49 7.90
CA TYR A 191 8.39 7.20 6.74
C TYR A 191 6.92 7.09 7.11
N PRO A 192 5.99 7.64 6.27
CA PRO A 192 4.56 7.49 6.48
C PRO A 192 4.13 6.02 6.55
N LEU A 193 3.18 5.73 7.44
CA LEU A 193 2.67 4.39 7.67
C LEU A 193 1.25 4.25 7.10
N HIS A 194 1.07 3.24 6.24
CA HIS A 194 -0.24 2.84 5.73
C HIS A 194 -0.80 1.70 6.57
N LEU A 195 -1.77 2.02 7.41
CA LEU A 195 -2.38 1.07 8.34
C LEU A 195 -3.35 0.10 7.64
N GLY A 196 -3.55 -1.03 8.27
CA GLY A 196 -4.56 -2.00 7.87
C GLY A 196 -4.39 -3.31 8.61
N VAL A 197 -5.46 -4.10 8.64
CA VAL A 197 -5.46 -5.51 9.05
C VAL A 197 -5.75 -6.33 7.80
N THR A 198 -4.93 -7.35 7.51
CA THR A 198 -5.15 -8.23 6.36
C THR A 198 -5.92 -9.49 6.81
N GLU A 199 -6.71 -10.08 5.90
CA GLU A 199 -7.49 -11.30 6.18
C GLU A 199 -8.34 -11.14 7.45
N ALA A 200 -9.06 -10.03 7.54
CA ALA A 200 -9.77 -9.66 8.77
C ALA A 200 -11.00 -10.56 9.03
N GLY A 201 -11.55 -11.23 8.01
CA GLY A 201 -12.66 -12.17 8.10
C GLY A 201 -13.97 -11.59 7.60
N THR A 202 -15.11 -12.03 8.19
CA THR A 202 -16.45 -11.53 7.87
C THR A 202 -16.56 -10.01 8.12
N PRO A 203 -17.54 -9.32 7.54
CA PRO A 203 -17.74 -7.89 7.76
C PRO A 203 -17.72 -7.51 9.24
N GLU A 204 -18.51 -8.17 10.10
CA GLU A 204 -18.59 -7.85 11.54
C GLU A 204 -17.23 -8.07 12.23
N MET A 205 -16.60 -9.22 12.02
CA MET A 205 -15.32 -9.52 12.65
C MET A 205 -14.20 -8.65 12.07
N GLY A 206 -14.27 -8.34 10.78
CA GLY A 206 -13.33 -7.47 10.09
C GLY A 206 -13.37 -6.05 10.61
N VAL A 207 -14.55 -5.49 10.85
CA VAL A 207 -14.74 -4.17 11.47
C VAL A 207 -14.17 -4.15 12.88
N LEU A 208 -14.50 -5.16 13.72
CA LEU A 208 -13.95 -5.25 15.08
C LEU A 208 -12.41 -5.30 15.10
N LYS A 209 -11.81 -6.14 14.25
CA LYS A 209 -10.35 -6.23 14.14
C LYS A 209 -9.73 -4.93 13.64
N SER A 210 -10.38 -4.27 12.68
CA SER A 210 -9.91 -3.00 12.13
C SER A 210 -10.06 -1.85 13.14
N ALA A 211 -11.17 -1.80 13.88
CA ALA A 211 -11.37 -0.82 14.94
C ALA A 211 -10.26 -0.90 16.01
N ILE A 212 -9.86 -2.11 16.40
CA ILE A 212 -8.76 -2.29 17.35
C ILE A 212 -7.40 -2.06 16.68
N GLY A 213 -7.15 -2.71 15.54
CA GLY A 213 -5.84 -2.78 14.89
C GLY A 213 -5.46 -1.51 14.11
N ILE A 214 -6.43 -0.72 13.65
CA ILE A 214 -6.23 0.57 12.99
C ILE A 214 -6.58 1.69 13.98
N GLY A 215 -7.81 1.71 14.51
CA GLY A 215 -8.28 2.74 15.42
C GLY A 215 -7.42 2.87 16.68
N GLY A 216 -7.03 1.73 17.28
CA GLY A 216 -6.10 1.72 18.41
C GLY A 216 -4.73 2.34 18.09
N LEU A 217 -4.18 2.14 16.88
CA LEU A 217 -2.93 2.78 16.45
C LEU A 217 -3.11 4.28 16.23
N LEU A 218 -4.21 4.70 15.60
CA LEU A 218 -4.53 6.11 15.39
C LEU A 218 -4.66 6.86 16.73
N CYS A 219 -5.31 6.26 17.73
CA CYS A 219 -5.38 6.81 19.10
C CYS A 219 -4.00 6.99 19.75
N MET A 220 -2.99 6.24 19.32
CA MET A 220 -1.60 6.38 19.76
C MET A 220 -0.78 7.36 18.88
N GLY A 221 -1.41 8.06 17.94
CA GLY A 221 -0.73 8.94 16.98
C GLY A 221 0.13 8.19 15.95
N VAL A 222 -0.20 6.93 15.66
CA VAL A 222 0.50 6.08 14.69
C VAL A 222 -0.38 5.84 13.48
N GLY A 223 0.10 6.24 12.30
CA GLY A 223 -0.58 6.05 11.02
C GLY A 223 -0.84 7.35 10.27
N ASP A 224 -0.67 7.32 8.96
CA ASP A 224 -0.76 8.49 8.08
C ASP A 224 -1.78 8.27 6.94
N THR A 225 -2.07 7.02 6.62
CA THR A 225 -3.10 6.59 5.68
C THR A 225 -3.58 5.20 6.07
N LEU A 226 -4.78 4.81 5.70
CA LEU A 226 -5.35 3.53 6.10
C LEU A 226 -6.16 2.86 4.98
N ARG A 227 -6.37 1.53 5.12
CA ARG A 227 -7.39 0.77 4.41
C ARG A 227 -7.99 -0.27 5.34
N VAL A 228 -9.29 -0.20 5.56
CA VAL A 228 -10.08 -1.32 6.09
C VAL A 228 -10.22 -2.36 4.98
N SER A 229 -10.09 -3.65 5.30
CA SER A 229 -10.22 -4.75 4.34
C SER A 229 -11.24 -5.76 4.84
N LEU A 230 -12.34 -5.90 4.10
CA LEU A 230 -13.46 -6.77 4.44
C LEU A 230 -13.72 -7.78 3.30
N THR A 231 -14.39 -8.88 3.62
CA THR A 231 -14.97 -9.78 2.62
C THR A 231 -16.36 -9.26 2.24
N ALA A 232 -16.42 -8.05 1.64
CA ALA A 232 -17.64 -7.31 1.31
C ALA A 232 -17.42 -6.40 0.09
N ASP A 233 -18.43 -5.61 -0.28
CA ASP A 233 -18.27 -4.55 -1.28
C ASP A 233 -17.26 -3.51 -0.78
N PRO A 234 -16.32 -3.05 -1.64
CA PRO A 234 -15.33 -2.06 -1.24
C PRO A 234 -15.89 -0.74 -0.70
N ALA A 235 -17.14 -0.39 -1.00
CA ALA A 235 -17.80 0.78 -0.43
C ALA A 235 -18.03 0.62 1.09
N GLU A 236 -18.30 -0.60 1.56
CA GLU A 236 -18.46 -0.89 2.99
C GLU A 236 -17.15 -0.72 3.76
N GLU A 237 -15.99 -0.93 3.10
CA GLU A 237 -14.66 -0.71 3.69
C GLU A 237 -14.41 0.77 4.02
N ILE A 238 -15.05 1.70 3.29
CA ILE A 238 -14.87 3.14 3.44
C ILE A 238 -15.72 3.68 4.59
N VAL A 239 -16.94 3.13 4.73
CA VAL A 239 -17.90 3.54 5.76
C VAL A 239 -17.53 2.99 7.13
N ALA A 240 -16.85 1.83 7.18
CA ALA A 240 -16.44 1.15 8.41
C ALA A 240 -15.31 1.89 9.14
#